data_d4460de4107b56cebfae869bc6d496ad
#
_entry.id   d4460de4107b56cebfae869bc6d496ad
#
_cell.length_a   1.000
_cell.length_b   1.000
_cell.length_c   1.000
_cell.angle_alpha   90.00
_cell.angle_beta   90.00
_cell.angle_gamma   90.00
#
_symmetry.space_group_name_H-M   'P 1'
#
loop_
_entity.id
_entity.type
_entity.pdbx_description
1 polymer ?
#
loop_
_entity_poly.entity_id
_entity_poly.type
_entity_poly.pdbx_seq_one_letter_code
_entity_poly.pdbx_strand_id
1 'polypeptide(L)'
;MPYRKLTQCEIDALVASGCEAEDWQRVEVADVGFDPTRLRHVRFSGQISLGSAVDLRDATICDCMVGDGVRIDGVRSALAGYEIGRGARLTDIGTMTYRAGTTAGNGVRVAAVNENGGRAVPLFDGLTAQTAHLMVFHRHRTETLRRTFDRIDAYAATIAAAPRGYVGEGATVEGCGRIVDVRIGDRATVCGATLLQNGTILSQPEAPT
;
A
#
# COMPACT_ATOMS: atom_id res chain seq x y z
N MET A 1 -9.04 5.13 15.80
CA MET A 1 -8.75 5.15 17.26
C MET A 1 -7.95 6.40 17.60
N PRO A 2 -8.02 6.93 18.82
CA PRO A 2 -7.13 8.03 19.21
C PRO A 2 -5.69 7.51 19.31
N TYR A 3 -4.78 8.35 18.84
CA TYR A 3 -3.33 8.15 18.96
C TYR A 3 -2.78 9.08 20.04
N ARG A 4 -1.72 8.65 20.72
CA ARG A 4 -0.97 9.43 21.70
C ARG A 4 0.53 9.33 21.43
N LYS A 5 1.27 10.24 22.00
CA LYS A 5 2.73 10.17 22.01
C LYS A 5 3.21 9.03 22.93
N LEU A 6 4.40 8.52 22.64
CA LEU A 6 5.09 7.59 23.50
C LEU A 6 5.45 8.23 24.84
N THR A 7 5.31 7.48 25.91
CA THR A 7 5.87 7.84 27.22
C THR A 7 7.37 7.55 27.27
N GLN A 8 8.09 8.19 28.18
CA GLN A 8 9.54 7.96 28.32
C GLN A 8 9.85 6.48 28.64
N CYS A 9 9.04 5.84 29.48
CA CYS A 9 9.22 4.43 29.81
C CYS A 9 9.06 3.49 28.59
N GLU A 10 8.13 3.82 27.68
CA GLU A 10 7.96 3.07 26.43
C GLU A 10 9.13 3.30 25.48
N ILE A 11 9.63 4.53 25.38
CA ILE A 11 10.84 4.84 24.60
C ILE A 11 12.05 4.07 25.14
N ASP A 12 12.26 4.05 26.44
CA ASP A 12 13.37 3.32 27.07
C ASP A 12 13.26 1.82 26.79
N ALA A 13 12.05 1.24 26.84
CA ALA A 13 11.82 -0.16 26.50
C ALA A 13 12.07 -0.45 25.01
N LEU A 14 11.68 0.43 24.11
CA LEU A 14 11.94 0.32 22.67
C LEU A 14 13.45 0.38 22.37
N VAL A 15 14.15 1.33 22.97
CA VAL A 15 15.61 1.45 22.83
C VAL A 15 16.31 0.19 23.37
N ALA A 16 15.88 -0.34 24.51
CA ALA A 16 16.42 -1.58 25.07
C ALA A 16 16.18 -2.80 24.16
N SER A 17 15.12 -2.80 23.35
CA SER A 17 14.84 -3.84 22.34
C SER A 17 15.51 -3.61 20.99
N GLY A 18 16.42 -2.64 20.89
CA GLY A 18 17.17 -2.32 19.68
C GLY A 18 16.38 -1.49 18.67
N CYS A 19 15.30 -0.82 19.09
CA CYS A 19 14.56 0.10 18.24
C CYS A 19 15.22 1.48 18.26
N GLU A 20 15.15 2.18 17.12
CA GLU A 20 15.68 3.51 16.92
C GLU A 20 14.63 4.39 16.25
N ALA A 21 14.62 5.69 16.55
CA ALA A 21 13.83 6.67 15.82
C ALA A 21 14.67 7.92 15.54
N GLU A 22 14.48 8.50 14.36
CA GLU A 22 15.04 9.79 14.02
C GLU A 22 14.54 10.89 14.99
N ASP A 23 13.25 10.81 15.31
CA ASP A 23 12.57 11.69 16.29
C ASP A 23 11.41 10.92 16.94
N TRP A 24 11.53 10.55 18.21
CA TRP A 24 10.45 9.86 18.95
C TRP A 24 9.17 10.69 19.07
N GLN A 25 9.25 12.01 18.93
CA GLN A 25 8.06 12.88 18.93
C GLN A 25 7.19 12.71 17.68
N ARG A 26 7.73 12.09 16.62
CA ARG A 26 7.01 11.78 15.40
C ARG A 26 6.41 10.37 15.39
N VAL A 27 6.64 9.60 16.44
CA VAL A 27 6.05 8.27 16.61
C VAL A 27 4.85 8.39 17.54
N GLU A 28 3.69 8.05 17.03
CA GLU A 28 2.42 7.99 17.76
C GLU A 28 1.94 6.55 17.86
N VAL A 29 1.31 6.21 18.96
CA VAL A 29 0.82 4.85 19.24
C VAL A 29 -0.65 4.89 19.63
N ALA A 30 -1.35 3.79 19.44
CA ALA A 30 -2.73 3.65 19.90
C ALA A 30 -2.81 3.93 21.42
N ASP A 31 -3.81 4.67 21.84
CA ASP A 31 -4.02 5.04 23.25
C ASP A 31 -4.19 3.80 24.15
N VAL A 32 -4.77 2.74 23.61
CA VAL A 32 -4.99 1.48 24.32
C VAL A 32 -4.42 0.31 23.52
N GLY A 33 -3.75 -0.63 24.19
CA GLY A 33 -3.32 -1.90 23.62
C GLY A 33 -1.99 -1.85 22.87
N PHE A 34 -1.24 -0.75 22.94
CA PHE A 34 0.14 -0.71 22.47
C PHE A 34 1.05 -1.41 23.49
N ASP A 35 1.94 -2.28 23.01
CA ASP A 35 2.91 -3.03 23.81
C ASP A 35 4.30 -2.92 23.20
N PRO A 36 5.23 -2.13 23.79
CA PRO A 36 6.56 -1.92 23.27
C PRO A 36 7.41 -3.20 23.21
N THR A 37 7.10 -4.23 24.02
CA THR A 37 7.87 -5.50 24.04
C THR A 37 7.71 -6.33 22.76
N ARG A 38 6.73 -6.01 21.94
CA ARG A 38 6.45 -6.65 20.65
C ARG A 38 7.24 -6.04 19.48
N LEU A 39 8.00 -4.98 19.74
CA LEU A 39 8.84 -4.32 18.74
C LEU A 39 10.31 -4.64 19.01
N ARG A 40 11.04 -5.07 17.95
CA ARG A 40 12.46 -5.40 18.06
C ARG A 40 13.23 -4.99 16.80
N HIS A 41 14.37 -4.32 16.99
CA HIS A 41 15.27 -3.91 15.90
C HIS A 41 14.54 -3.14 14.80
N VAL A 42 13.66 -2.21 15.17
CA VAL A 42 12.89 -1.41 14.22
C VAL A 42 13.42 0.02 14.19
N ARG A 43 13.70 0.51 12.99
CA ARG A 43 14.08 1.90 12.79
C ARG A 43 12.90 2.70 12.25
N PHE A 44 12.58 3.79 12.92
CA PHE A 44 11.51 4.71 12.54
C PHE A 44 12.05 6.02 12.00
N SER A 45 11.46 6.52 10.90
CA SER A 45 11.74 7.86 10.37
C SER A 45 10.45 8.51 9.85
N GLY A 46 10.42 9.83 9.80
CA GLY A 46 9.23 10.59 9.41
C GLY A 46 8.06 10.44 10.39
N GLN A 47 6.83 10.54 9.89
CA GLN A 47 5.61 10.46 10.70
C GLN A 47 5.12 9.02 10.78
N ILE A 48 5.09 8.45 11.97
CA ILE A 48 4.67 7.07 12.23
C ILE A 48 3.46 7.04 13.15
N SER A 49 2.46 6.22 12.80
CA SER A 49 1.34 5.90 13.68
C SER A 49 1.21 4.39 13.80
N LEU A 50 1.24 3.87 15.03
CA LEU A 50 1.17 2.44 15.32
C LEU A 50 -0.14 2.10 16.03
N GLY A 51 -0.89 1.16 15.47
CA GLY A 51 -2.11 0.62 16.09
C GLY A 51 -1.86 -0.24 17.32
N SER A 52 -2.93 -0.79 17.86
CA SER A 52 -2.88 -1.74 18.96
C SER A 52 -2.33 -3.10 18.54
N ALA A 53 -1.68 -3.81 19.45
CA ALA A 53 -1.22 -5.19 19.26
C ALA A 53 -0.35 -5.43 18.01
N VAL A 54 0.38 -4.41 17.54
CA VAL A 54 1.33 -4.55 16.42
C VAL A 54 2.54 -5.41 16.83
N ASP A 55 3.08 -6.19 15.87
CA ASP A 55 4.29 -7.02 16.06
C ASP A 55 5.29 -6.66 14.95
N LEU A 56 6.34 -5.93 15.29
CA LEU A 56 7.29 -5.39 14.32
C LEU A 56 8.70 -5.87 14.63
N ARG A 57 9.37 -6.46 13.63
CA ARG A 57 10.72 -7.00 13.80
C ARG A 57 11.57 -6.72 12.57
N ASP A 58 12.85 -6.41 12.83
CA ASP A 58 13.88 -6.28 11.80
C ASP A 58 13.42 -5.46 10.59
N ALA A 59 12.94 -4.23 10.83
CA ALA A 59 12.33 -3.41 9.80
C ALA A 59 12.73 -1.94 9.89
N THR A 60 12.87 -1.29 8.73
CA THR A 60 12.96 0.17 8.61
C THR A 60 11.63 0.70 8.09
N ILE A 61 10.97 1.56 8.85
CA ILE A 61 9.62 2.08 8.56
C ILE A 61 9.68 3.60 8.49
N CYS A 62 9.17 4.16 7.38
CA CYS A 62 9.22 5.59 7.11
C CYS A 62 7.86 6.12 6.66
N ASP A 63 7.36 7.18 7.28
CA ASP A 63 6.10 7.85 6.92
C ASP A 63 4.90 6.91 6.78
N CYS A 64 4.76 5.94 7.69
CA CYS A 64 3.72 4.91 7.63
C CYS A 64 2.67 5.03 8.74
N MET A 65 1.45 4.59 8.40
CA MET A 65 0.39 4.33 9.36
C MET A 65 0.17 2.82 9.43
N VAL A 66 0.35 2.22 10.60
CA VAL A 66 0.27 0.78 10.84
C VAL A 66 -0.97 0.48 11.66
N GLY A 67 -1.92 -0.25 11.10
CA GLY A 67 -3.18 -0.62 11.75
C GLY A 67 -3.04 -1.65 12.87
N ASP A 68 -4.15 -1.94 13.52
CA ASP A 68 -4.19 -2.86 14.65
C ASP A 68 -3.83 -4.30 14.25
N GLY A 69 -3.07 -4.98 15.10
CA GLY A 69 -2.72 -6.39 14.92
C GLY A 69 -1.86 -6.69 13.70
N VAL A 70 -1.27 -5.67 13.09
CA VAL A 70 -0.35 -5.84 11.94
C VAL A 70 0.93 -6.52 12.40
N ARG A 71 1.42 -7.43 11.56
CA ARG A 71 2.73 -8.05 11.73
C ARG A 71 3.66 -7.68 10.59
N ILE A 72 4.84 -7.16 10.92
CA ILE A 72 5.92 -6.88 9.97
C ILE A 72 7.19 -7.57 10.47
N ASP A 73 7.81 -8.39 9.61
CA ASP A 73 8.98 -9.18 9.96
C ASP A 73 9.96 -9.24 8.77
N GLY A 74 11.16 -8.71 8.93
CA GLY A 74 12.19 -8.80 7.91
C GLY A 74 11.98 -7.86 6.71
N VAL A 75 11.90 -6.54 6.93
CA VAL A 75 11.98 -5.57 5.83
C VAL A 75 13.42 -5.12 5.67
N ARG A 76 14.10 -5.66 4.66
CA ARG A 76 15.56 -5.55 4.51
C ARG A 76 16.07 -4.14 4.22
N SER A 77 15.31 -3.32 3.51
CA SER A 77 15.72 -1.96 3.17
C SER A 77 14.78 -0.91 3.76
N ALA A 78 13.58 -0.76 3.21
CA ALA A 78 12.60 0.20 3.72
C ALA A 78 11.16 -0.18 3.37
N LEU A 79 10.25 0.11 4.29
CA LEU A 79 8.82 0.22 4.10
C LEU A 79 8.43 1.68 4.24
N ALA A 80 8.05 2.34 3.16
CA ALA A 80 7.85 3.78 3.18
C ALA A 80 6.57 4.25 2.48
N GLY A 81 5.87 5.20 3.11
CA GLY A 81 4.73 5.89 2.52
C GLY A 81 3.46 5.04 2.42
N TYR A 82 3.23 4.10 3.34
CA TYR A 82 2.06 3.23 3.32
C TYR A 82 1.14 3.42 4.53
N GLU A 83 -0.14 3.25 4.26
CA GLU A 83 -1.16 2.91 5.24
C GLU A 83 -1.40 1.40 5.18
N ILE A 84 -1.20 0.71 6.31
CA ILE A 84 -1.28 -0.74 6.43
C ILE A 84 -2.52 -1.09 7.24
N GLY A 85 -3.45 -1.77 6.63
CA GLY A 85 -4.73 -2.15 7.20
C GLY A 85 -4.58 -3.17 8.32
N ARG A 86 -5.62 -3.23 9.14
CA ARG A 86 -5.68 -4.12 10.31
C ARG A 86 -5.38 -5.57 9.97
N GLY A 87 -4.55 -6.21 10.79
CA GLY A 87 -4.24 -7.64 10.68
C GLY A 87 -3.43 -8.03 9.45
N ALA A 88 -2.94 -7.07 8.67
CA ALA A 88 -2.06 -7.35 7.53
C ALA A 88 -0.72 -7.96 7.99
N ARG A 89 -0.11 -8.76 7.12
CA ARG A 89 1.16 -9.44 7.36
C ARG A 89 2.14 -9.14 6.24
N LEU A 90 3.30 -8.61 6.60
CA LEU A 90 4.40 -8.28 5.71
C LEU A 90 5.64 -9.02 6.18
N THR A 91 6.14 -9.98 5.38
CA THR A 91 7.23 -10.85 5.79
C THR A 91 8.28 -10.98 4.68
N ASP A 92 9.55 -10.87 5.03
CA ASP A 92 10.70 -11.01 4.12
C ASP A 92 10.57 -10.16 2.86
N ILE A 93 10.47 -8.84 3.03
CA ILE A 93 10.36 -7.88 1.94
C ILE A 93 11.69 -7.15 1.75
N GLY A 94 12.16 -7.04 0.51
CA GLY A 94 13.36 -6.26 0.21
C GLY A 94 13.10 -4.77 0.42
N THR A 95 12.26 -4.20 -0.42
CA THR A 95 11.87 -2.78 -0.38
C THR A 95 10.40 -2.63 -0.75
N MET A 96 9.67 -1.80 -0.01
CA MET A 96 8.28 -1.46 -0.34
C MET A 96 8.07 0.06 -0.15
N THR A 97 7.87 0.78 -1.26
CA THR A 97 7.79 2.24 -1.23
C THR A 97 6.62 2.76 -2.07
N TYR A 98 5.98 3.81 -1.58
CA TYR A 98 4.89 4.49 -2.28
C TYR A 98 5.14 6.01 -2.28
N ARG A 99 5.03 6.62 -3.44
CA ARG A 99 5.20 8.06 -3.62
C ARG A 99 3.85 8.75 -3.70
N ALA A 100 3.68 9.83 -2.97
CA ALA A 100 2.52 10.69 -3.13
C ALA A 100 2.41 11.17 -4.59
N GLY A 101 1.19 11.25 -5.10
CA GLY A 101 0.93 11.67 -6.49
C GLY A 101 0.91 10.53 -7.52
N THR A 102 1.26 9.30 -7.13
CA THR A 102 1.14 8.15 -8.04
C THR A 102 -0.31 7.68 -8.16
N THR A 103 -0.70 7.24 -9.35
CA THR A 103 -2.04 6.66 -9.60
C THR A 103 -2.10 5.15 -9.37
N ALA A 104 -0.98 4.52 -9.00
CA ALA A 104 -0.87 3.06 -8.88
C ALA A 104 -1.39 2.33 -10.13
N GLY A 105 -1.02 2.82 -11.31
CA GLY A 105 -1.42 2.27 -12.60
C GLY A 105 -2.79 2.71 -13.12
N ASN A 106 -3.61 3.38 -12.31
CA ASN A 106 -4.92 3.86 -12.77
C ASN A 106 -4.77 5.02 -13.76
N GLY A 107 -5.58 5.04 -14.82
CA GLY A 107 -5.55 6.04 -15.89
C GLY A 107 -4.49 5.77 -16.96
N VAL A 108 -3.58 4.81 -16.76
CA VAL A 108 -2.58 4.45 -17.77
C VAL A 108 -3.26 3.81 -18.98
N ARG A 109 -3.01 4.36 -20.17
CA ARG A 109 -3.60 3.87 -21.41
C ARG A 109 -2.74 2.78 -22.04
N VAL A 110 -3.32 1.61 -22.20
CA VAL A 110 -2.64 0.44 -22.76
C VAL A 110 -3.20 0.15 -24.15
N ALA A 111 -2.31 0.06 -25.12
CA ALA A 111 -2.59 -0.23 -26.53
C ALA A 111 -2.21 -1.68 -26.85
N ALA A 112 -2.81 -2.65 -26.16
CA ALA A 112 -2.59 -4.06 -26.42
C ALA A 112 -3.15 -4.43 -27.79
N VAL A 113 -2.34 -5.14 -28.61
CA VAL A 113 -2.72 -5.60 -29.97
C VAL A 113 -3.30 -4.45 -30.82
N ASN A 114 -2.62 -3.33 -30.86
CA ASN A 114 -3.10 -2.10 -31.50
C ASN A 114 -2.09 -1.51 -32.48
N GLU A 115 -1.73 -2.27 -33.50
CA GLU A 115 -0.72 -1.90 -34.48
C GLU A 115 -1.05 -0.59 -35.23
N ASN A 116 -2.34 -0.30 -35.44
CA ASN A 116 -2.80 0.89 -36.17
C ASN A 116 -3.20 2.07 -35.28
N GLY A 117 -3.08 1.96 -33.96
CA GLY A 117 -3.50 2.99 -33.00
C GLY A 117 -5.01 3.11 -32.80
N GLY A 118 -5.43 3.96 -31.86
CA GLY A 118 -6.83 4.32 -31.64
C GLY A 118 -7.67 3.32 -30.82
N ARG A 119 -7.08 2.26 -30.27
CA ARG A 119 -7.80 1.26 -29.42
C ARG A 119 -7.25 1.17 -28.01
N ALA A 120 -6.51 2.17 -27.57
CA ALA A 120 -6.00 2.18 -26.20
C ALA A 120 -7.15 2.20 -25.19
N VAL A 121 -7.02 1.37 -24.14
CA VAL A 121 -7.96 1.27 -23.04
C VAL A 121 -7.29 1.77 -21.77
N PRO A 122 -7.89 2.69 -21.01
CA PRO A 122 -7.35 3.11 -19.73
C PRO A 122 -7.51 1.98 -18.70
N LEU A 123 -6.43 1.66 -18.01
CA LEU A 123 -6.45 0.76 -16.87
C LEU A 123 -7.07 1.48 -15.67
N PHE A 124 -7.84 0.77 -14.88
CA PHE A 124 -8.35 1.24 -13.58
C PHE A 124 -8.84 0.04 -12.76
N ASP A 125 -8.98 0.21 -11.47
CA ASP A 125 -9.32 -0.86 -10.53
C ASP A 125 -10.62 -1.60 -10.86
N GLY A 126 -11.59 -0.93 -11.50
CA GLY A 126 -12.86 -1.54 -11.95
C GLY A 126 -12.82 -2.09 -13.38
N LEU A 127 -11.66 -2.20 -14.02
CA LEU A 127 -11.59 -2.69 -15.40
C LEU A 127 -11.83 -4.20 -15.45
N THR A 128 -12.87 -4.58 -16.21
CA THR A 128 -13.17 -5.98 -16.54
C THR A 128 -12.98 -6.23 -18.04
N ALA A 129 -12.86 -7.49 -18.43
CA ALA A 129 -12.81 -7.87 -19.84
C ALA A 129 -14.03 -7.36 -20.63
N GLN A 130 -15.22 -7.38 -20.02
CA GLN A 130 -16.45 -6.86 -20.62
C GLN A 130 -16.38 -5.34 -20.82
N THR A 131 -15.89 -4.59 -19.81
CA THR A 131 -15.77 -3.13 -19.90
C THR A 131 -14.74 -2.75 -20.96
N ALA A 132 -13.59 -3.43 -20.99
CA ALA A 132 -12.57 -3.22 -22.02
C ALA A 132 -13.12 -3.51 -23.43
N HIS A 133 -13.85 -4.64 -23.61
CA HIS A 133 -14.50 -4.96 -24.87
C HIS A 133 -15.48 -3.87 -25.32
N LEU A 134 -16.33 -3.40 -24.42
CA LEU A 134 -17.28 -2.33 -24.74
C LEU A 134 -16.60 -1.04 -25.19
N MET A 135 -15.50 -0.65 -24.54
CA MET A 135 -14.73 0.52 -24.93
C MET A 135 -14.14 0.37 -26.33
N VAL A 136 -13.60 -0.80 -26.66
CA VAL A 136 -13.03 -1.07 -27.99
C VAL A 136 -14.12 -1.19 -29.07
N PHE A 137 -15.21 -1.89 -28.78
CA PHE A 137 -16.29 -2.16 -29.73
C PHE A 137 -17.05 -0.87 -30.09
N HIS A 138 -17.33 -0.02 -29.08
CA HIS A 138 -18.06 1.23 -29.27
C HIS A 138 -17.16 2.45 -29.55
N ARG A 139 -15.93 2.24 -30.03
CA ARG A 139 -14.98 3.33 -30.33
C ARG A 139 -15.50 4.40 -31.29
N HIS A 140 -16.48 4.07 -32.12
CA HIS A 140 -17.14 5.02 -33.02
C HIS A 140 -18.04 6.02 -32.26
N ARG A 141 -18.41 5.73 -31.00
CA ARG A 141 -19.18 6.62 -30.13
C ARG A 141 -18.23 7.51 -29.32
N THR A 142 -17.57 8.41 -30.01
CA THR A 142 -16.46 9.23 -29.47
C THR A 142 -16.84 10.00 -28.20
N GLU A 143 -18.03 10.60 -28.17
CA GLU A 143 -18.51 11.38 -27.02
C GLU A 143 -18.77 10.50 -25.78
N THR A 144 -19.33 9.31 -25.96
CA THR A 144 -19.56 8.36 -24.86
C THR A 144 -18.22 7.87 -24.27
N LEU A 145 -17.27 7.55 -25.15
CA LEU A 145 -15.92 7.14 -24.71
C LEU A 145 -15.19 8.28 -24.01
N ARG A 146 -15.26 9.49 -24.54
CA ARG A 146 -14.64 10.66 -23.89
C ARG A 146 -15.15 10.81 -22.48
N ARG A 147 -16.46 10.79 -22.26
CA ARG A 147 -17.07 10.87 -20.91
C ARG A 147 -16.65 9.71 -20.00
N THR A 148 -16.50 8.51 -20.55
CA THR A 148 -16.02 7.34 -19.79
C THR A 148 -14.57 7.55 -19.38
N PHE A 149 -13.73 7.99 -20.28
CA PHE A 149 -12.32 8.25 -19.99
C PHE A 149 -12.12 9.41 -19.01
N ASP A 150 -12.89 10.49 -19.14
CA ASP A 150 -12.88 11.59 -18.18
C ASP A 150 -13.22 11.13 -16.75
N ARG A 151 -14.15 10.18 -16.61
CA ARG A 151 -14.47 9.58 -15.29
C ARG A 151 -13.34 8.72 -14.75
N ILE A 152 -12.67 7.94 -15.60
CA ILE A 152 -11.53 7.12 -15.20
C ILE A 152 -10.36 8.01 -14.81
N ASP A 153 -10.10 9.08 -15.58
CA ASP A 153 -9.05 10.04 -15.28
C ASP A 153 -9.34 10.79 -13.95
N ALA A 154 -10.61 11.16 -13.71
CA ALA A 154 -11.04 11.73 -12.42
C ALA A 154 -10.86 10.75 -11.26
N TYR A 155 -11.17 9.47 -11.46
CA TYR A 155 -10.92 8.42 -10.47
C TYR A 155 -9.42 8.26 -10.19
N ALA A 156 -8.60 8.20 -11.22
CA ALA A 156 -7.14 8.13 -11.07
C ALA A 156 -6.58 9.33 -10.30
N ALA A 157 -7.16 10.52 -10.50
CA ALA A 157 -6.80 11.71 -9.74
C ALA A 157 -7.13 11.58 -8.24
N THR A 158 -8.22 10.89 -7.87
CA THR A 158 -8.53 10.62 -6.45
C THR A 158 -7.49 9.70 -5.80
N ILE A 159 -6.99 8.71 -6.56
CA ILE A 159 -5.91 7.84 -6.10
C ILE A 159 -4.62 8.65 -5.90
N ALA A 160 -4.27 9.50 -6.88
CA ALA A 160 -3.08 10.34 -6.81
C ALA A 160 -3.13 11.38 -5.66
N ALA A 161 -4.31 11.80 -5.27
CA ALA A 161 -4.49 12.72 -4.14
C ALA A 161 -4.22 12.07 -2.77
N ALA A 162 -4.21 10.73 -2.68
CA ALA A 162 -3.90 10.02 -1.44
C ALA A 162 -2.42 10.24 -1.07
N PRO A 163 -2.14 10.63 0.19
CA PRO A 163 -0.76 10.88 0.62
C PRO A 163 0.07 9.61 0.78
N ARG A 164 -0.58 8.46 0.92
CA ARG A 164 0.04 7.14 1.14
C ARG A 164 -0.56 6.07 0.24
N GLY A 165 0.25 5.06 -0.03
CA GLY A 165 -0.21 3.80 -0.59
C GLY A 165 -1.06 3.03 0.41
N TYR A 166 -1.73 2.00 -0.05
CA TYR A 166 -2.62 1.19 0.79
C TYR A 166 -2.23 -0.29 0.73
N VAL A 167 -2.13 -0.90 1.89
CA VAL A 167 -2.11 -2.36 2.07
C VAL A 167 -3.37 -2.72 2.84
N GLY A 168 -4.23 -3.50 2.23
CA GLY A 168 -5.56 -3.82 2.73
C GLY A 168 -5.59 -4.59 4.05
N GLU A 169 -6.76 -4.59 4.69
CA GLU A 169 -7.01 -5.36 5.90
C GLU A 169 -6.80 -6.86 5.62
N GLY A 170 -6.05 -7.52 6.50
CA GLY A 170 -5.77 -8.95 6.40
C GLY A 170 -4.96 -9.36 5.16
N ALA A 171 -4.39 -8.41 4.42
CA ALA A 171 -3.51 -8.72 3.28
C ALA A 171 -2.22 -9.39 3.74
N THR A 172 -1.67 -10.25 2.89
CA THR A 172 -0.40 -10.95 3.13
C THR A 172 0.58 -10.63 2.01
N VAL A 173 1.77 -10.15 2.37
CA VAL A 173 2.88 -9.89 1.43
C VAL A 173 4.10 -10.62 1.93
N GLU A 174 4.64 -11.57 1.16
CA GLU A 174 5.70 -12.45 1.60
C GLU A 174 6.75 -12.72 0.53
N GLY A 175 8.03 -12.71 0.91
CA GLY A 175 9.14 -13.09 0.03
C GLY A 175 9.29 -12.18 -1.19
N CYS A 176 8.92 -10.91 -1.09
CA CYS A 176 8.93 -9.99 -2.22
C CYS A 176 10.22 -9.16 -2.27
N GLY A 177 10.82 -9.05 -3.45
CA GLY A 177 12.04 -8.30 -3.65
C GLY A 177 11.81 -6.78 -3.57
N ARG A 178 11.05 -6.23 -4.53
CA ARG A 178 10.81 -4.81 -4.62
C ARG A 178 9.36 -4.50 -5.02
N ILE A 179 8.71 -3.66 -4.22
CA ILE A 179 7.35 -3.19 -4.47
C ILE A 179 7.39 -1.65 -4.51
N VAL A 180 7.00 -1.05 -5.63
CA VAL A 180 7.05 0.40 -5.83
C VAL A 180 5.74 0.91 -6.39
N ASP A 181 5.11 1.86 -5.70
CA ASP A 181 3.86 2.49 -6.13
C ASP A 181 2.73 1.49 -6.42
N VAL A 182 2.59 0.48 -5.55
CA VAL A 182 1.56 -0.57 -5.69
C VAL A 182 0.57 -0.46 -4.54
N ARG A 183 -0.72 -0.49 -4.87
CA ARG A 183 -1.80 -0.64 -3.90
C ARG A 183 -2.21 -2.10 -3.80
N ILE A 184 -2.37 -2.58 -2.60
CA ILE A 184 -2.75 -3.97 -2.30
C ILE A 184 -4.09 -3.93 -1.57
N GLY A 185 -5.09 -4.59 -2.12
CA GLY A 185 -6.44 -4.63 -1.57
C GLY A 185 -6.58 -5.55 -0.36
N ASP A 186 -7.76 -5.51 0.24
CA ASP A 186 -8.07 -6.31 1.43
C ASP A 186 -7.96 -7.80 1.13
N ARG A 187 -7.36 -8.54 2.06
CA ARG A 187 -7.18 -10.00 1.99
C ARG A 187 -6.43 -10.50 0.76
N ALA A 188 -5.78 -9.63 0.01
CA ALA A 188 -4.93 -10.02 -1.10
C ALA A 188 -3.65 -10.71 -0.59
N THR A 189 -3.20 -11.70 -1.35
CA THR A 189 -1.95 -12.42 -1.07
C THR A 189 -0.95 -12.19 -2.19
N VAL A 190 0.22 -11.72 -1.83
CA VAL A 190 1.32 -11.43 -2.76
C VAL A 190 2.56 -12.17 -2.28
N CYS A 191 2.96 -13.22 -2.99
CA CYS A 191 4.09 -14.06 -2.61
C CYS A 191 5.13 -14.15 -3.72
N GLY A 192 6.41 -14.06 -3.34
CA GLY A 192 7.55 -14.38 -4.20
C GLY A 192 7.79 -13.43 -5.37
N ALA A 193 7.19 -12.25 -5.38
CA ALA A 193 7.34 -11.31 -6.48
C ALA A 193 8.72 -10.66 -6.46
N THR A 194 9.48 -10.78 -7.55
CA THR A 194 10.78 -10.11 -7.67
C THR A 194 10.62 -8.58 -7.77
N LEU A 195 9.68 -8.13 -8.61
CA LEU A 195 9.37 -6.72 -8.83
C LEU A 195 7.88 -6.53 -9.10
N LEU A 196 7.26 -5.65 -8.33
CA LEU A 196 5.93 -5.08 -8.62
C LEU A 196 6.07 -3.56 -8.70
N GLN A 197 5.55 -2.97 -9.76
CA GLN A 197 5.67 -1.53 -9.95
C GLN A 197 4.42 -0.95 -10.60
N ASN A 198 3.96 0.18 -10.01
CA ASN A 198 2.89 1.01 -10.57
C ASN A 198 1.63 0.20 -10.91
N GLY A 199 1.00 -0.38 -9.90
CA GLY A 199 -0.16 -1.25 -10.09
C GLY A 199 -1.08 -1.33 -8.88
N THR A 200 -2.22 -1.99 -9.08
CA THR A 200 -3.17 -2.32 -8.02
C THR A 200 -3.44 -3.82 -8.04
N ILE A 201 -3.37 -4.45 -6.88
CA ILE A 201 -3.72 -5.86 -6.68
C ILE A 201 -5.00 -5.88 -5.85
N LEU A 202 -6.06 -6.45 -6.39
CA LEU A 202 -7.35 -6.57 -5.72
C LEU A 202 -7.65 -8.04 -5.45
N SER A 203 -8.30 -8.31 -4.34
CA SER A 203 -8.83 -9.63 -4.01
C SER A 203 -10.34 -9.50 -3.75
N GLN A 204 -11.09 -10.48 -4.19
CA GLN A 204 -12.55 -10.55 -3.99
C GLN A 204 -12.90 -11.86 -3.30
N PRO A 205 -13.96 -11.90 -2.46
CA PRO A 205 -14.36 -13.13 -1.76
C PRO A 205 -14.60 -14.32 -2.70
N GLU A 206 -15.14 -14.03 -3.90
CA GLU A 206 -15.47 -15.03 -4.93
C GLU A 206 -14.25 -15.41 -5.81
N ALA A 207 -13.21 -14.57 -5.81
CA ALA A 207 -11.98 -14.77 -6.57
C ALA A 207 -10.78 -14.22 -5.77
N PRO A 208 -10.36 -14.94 -4.71
CA PRO A 208 -9.22 -14.51 -3.89
C PRO A 208 -7.92 -14.53 -4.71
N THR A 209 -7.12 -13.51 -4.49
CA THR A 209 -5.79 -13.34 -5.12
C THR A 209 -4.71 -13.61 -4.10
#